data_a80729666f42f2edd1df2359e25fd859
#
_entry.id   a80729666f42f2edd1df2359e25fd859
#
_cell.length_a   1.000
_cell.length_b   1.000
_cell.length_c   1.000
_cell.angle_alpha   90.00
_cell.angle_beta   90.00
_cell.angle_gamma   90.00
#
_symmetry.space_group_name_H-M   'P 1'
#
loop_
_entity.id
_entity.type
_entity.pdbx_description
1 polymer ?
#
loop_
_entity_poly.entity_id
_entity_poly.type
_entity_poly.pdbx_seq_one_letter_code
_entity_poly.pdbx_strand_id
1 'polypeptide(L)'
;MKKYLKMSLLFALVMGMGSAQSTIQGIVTDNNGNALAGANVVVDGTSMGAAADNNGDYRIDVPGGTIGGSNVTVTASYIGHTSQSVQVDVPMSGSATQNFSLVIDAIGLKAVSVTALGFEANRDKQGSTSVSVTPSDMTRSGEAMVMNSLAAKASNVIVNAVSGDPGSGSSIR
;
A
#
# COMPACT_ATOMS: atom_id res chain seq x y z
N MET A 1 22.54 -64.43 -5.36
CA MET A 1 21.52 -63.72 -6.15
C MET A 1 20.44 -63.08 -5.26
N LYS A 2 19.79 -63.77 -4.33
CA LYS A 2 18.70 -63.20 -3.49
C LYS A 2 19.15 -62.02 -2.58
N LYS A 3 20.43 -61.96 -2.14
CA LYS A 3 20.94 -60.83 -1.31
C LYS A 3 21.08 -59.53 -2.12
N TYR A 4 21.54 -59.59 -3.34
CA TYR A 4 21.68 -58.42 -4.21
C TYR A 4 20.33 -57.91 -4.71
N LEU A 5 19.35 -58.79 -4.90
CA LEU A 5 17.99 -58.41 -5.24
C LEU A 5 17.33 -57.62 -4.11
N LYS A 6 17.51 -58.04 -2.84
CA LYS A 6 16.99 -57.27 -1.69
C LYS A 6 17.69 -55.93 -1.51
N MET A 7 19.01 -55.87 -1.76
CA MET A 7 19.79 -54.63 -1.67
C MET A 7 19.45 -53.65 -2.81
N SER A 8 19.19 -54.14 -4.01
CA SER A 8 18.69 -53.34 -5.14
C SER A 8 17.29 -52.82 -4.87
N LEU A 9 16.41 -53.61 -4.28
CA LEU A 9 15.05 -53.18 -3.93
C LEU A 9 15.07 -52.10 -2.82
N LEU A 10 15.98 -52.23 -1.83
CA LEU A 10 16.16 -51.25 -0.77
C LEU A 10 16.72 -49.90 -1.32
N PHE A 11 17.65 -49.98 -2.28
CA PHE A 11 18.22 -48.79 -2.93
C PHE A 11 17.23 -48.09 -3.81
N ALA A 12 16.36 -48.82 -4.51
CA ALA A 12 15.26 -48.22 -5.31
C ALA A 12 14.22 -47.52 -4.44
N LEU A 13 13.97 -48.01 -3.22
CA LEU A 13 13.04 -47.39 -2.28
C LEU A 13 13.54 -46.03 -1.74
N VAL A 14 14.85 -45.89 -1.58
CA VAL A 14 15.46 -44.63 -1.06
C VAL A 14 15.50 -43.52 -2.12
N MET A 15 15.56 -43.85 -3.40
CA MET A 15 15.54 -42.86 -4.49
C MET A 15 14.16 -42.25 -4.74
N GLY A 16 13.09 -42.79 -4.16
CA GLY A 16 11.70 -42.30 -4.36
C GLY A 16 11.29 -41.14 -3.45
N MET A 17 12.13 -40.63 -2.56
CA MET A 17 11.82 -39.46 -1.74
C MET A 17 12.11 -38.16 -2.52
N GLY A 18 11.41 -37.97 -3.62
CA GLY A 18 11.34 -36.67 -4.28
C GLY A 18 10.72 -35.64 -3.31
N SER A 19 11.42 -34.55 -3.04
CA SER A 19 10.86 -33.46 -2.22
C SER A 19 9.59 -32.98 -2.90
N ALA A 20 8.44 -33.16 -2.25
CA ALA A 20 7.19 -32.58 -2.71
C ALA A 20 7.35 -31.06 -2.63
N GLN A 21 7.48 -30.42 -3.78
CA GLN A 21 7.62 -28.97 -3.90
C GLN A 21 6.32 -28.41 -4.44
N SER A 22 5.81 -27.37 -3.81
CA SER A 22 4.63 -26.65 -4.27
C SER A 22 4.99 -25.23 -4.71
N THR A 23 4.11 -24.66 -5.51
CA THR A 23 4.31 -23.30 -6.04
C THR A 23 2.99 -22.56 -5.94
N ILE A 24 3.05 -21.30 -5.51
CA ILE A 24 1.94 -20.34 -5.62
C ILE A 24 2.28 -19.40 -6.76
N GLN A 25 1.38 -19.26 -7.73
CA GLN A 25 1.60 -18.42 -8.90
C GLN A 25 0.33 -17.69 -9.29
N GLY A 26 0.44 -16.64 -10.10
CA GLY A 26 -0.71 -15.88 -10.59
C GLY A 26 -0.29 -14.57 -11.19
N ILE A 27 -1.27 -13.68 -11.43
CA ILE A 27 -1.07 -12.36 -12.02
C ILE A 27 -1.60 -11.30 -11.06
N VAL A 28 -0.87 -10.19 -10.94
CA VAL A 28 -1.31 -9.00 -10.22
C VAL A 28 -1.66 -7.90 -11.21
N THR A 29 -2.90 -7.43 -11.17
CA THR A 29 -3.41 -6.37 -12.04
C THR A 29 -4.05 -5.25 -11.22
N ASP A 30 -4.30 -4.10 -11.86
CA ASP A 30 -5.21 -3.09 -11.33
C ASP A 30 -6.68 -3.46 -11.64
N ASN A 31 -7.62 -2.63 -11.17
CA ASN A 31 -9.05 -2.78 -11.44
C ASN A 31 -9.45 -2.58 -12.91
N ASN A 32 -8.54 -2.08 -13.78
CA ASN A 32 -8.74 -1.91 -15.21
C ASN A 32 -8.14 -3.09 -16.01
N GLY A 33 -7.47 -4.02 -15.33
CA GLY A 33 -6.79 -5.16 -15.96
C GLY A 33 -5.36 -4.89 -16.41
N ASN A 34 -4.78 -3.73 -16.08
CA ASN A 34 -3.38 -3.46 -16.40
C ASN A 34 -2.46 -4.21 -15.43
N ALA A 35 -1.39 -4.79 -15.95
CA ALA A 35 -0.39 -5.49 -15.15
C ALA A 35 0.34 -4.56 -14.19
N LEU A 36 0.51 -4.97 -12.94
CA LEU A 36 1.22 -4.23 -11.92
C LEU A 36 2.64 -4.79 -11.72
N ALA A 37 3.55 -4.39 -12.63
CA ALA A 37 4.96 -4.78 -12.57
C ALA A 37 5.61 -4.31 -11.27
N GLY A 38 6.30 -5.21 -10.56
CA GLY A 38 6.92 -4.93 -9.28
C GLY A 38 5.95 -4.96 -8.08
N ALA A 39 4.71 -5.41 -8.26
CA ALA A 39 3.81 -5.69 -7.14
C ALA A 39 4.43 -6.75 -6.22
N ASN A 40 4.38 -6.54 -4.92
CA ASN A 40 4.92 -7.47 -3.93
C ASN A 40 3.84 -8.43 -3.45
N VAL A 41 4.11 -9.72 -3.56
CA VAL A 41 3.21 -10.80 -3.09
C VAL A 41 3.93 -11.59 -2.02
N VAL A 42 3.36 -11.67 -0.83
CA VAL A 42 3.96 -12.36 0.33
C VAL A 42 2.99 -13.35 0.94
N VAL A 43 3.53 -14.41 1.52
CA VAL A 43 2.77 -15.37 2.33
C VAL A 43 2.88 -14.93 3.79
N ASP A 44 1.76 -14.53 4.37
CA ASP A 44 1.69 -13.98 5.71
C ASP A 44 2.24 -14.96 6.77
N GLY A 45 2.98 -14.41 7.73
CA GLY A 45 3.62 -15.22 8.77
C GLY A 45 4.86 -15.99 8.33
N THR A 46 5.33 -15.80 7.09
CA THR A 46 6.54 -16.42 6.56
C THR A 46 7.48 -15.39 5.94
N SER A 47 8.69 -15.81 5.57
CA SER A 47 9.62 -14.98 4.76
C SER A 47 9.47 -15.24 3.25
N MET A 48 8.45 -15.98 2.82
CA MET A 48 8.24 -16.32 1.42
C MET A 48 7.45 -15.24 0.70
N GLY A 49 7.95 -14.83 -0.46
CA GLY A 49 7.30 -13.85 -1.31
C GLY A 49 8.01 -13.69 -2.64
N ALA A 50 7.37 -12.99 -3.56
CA ALA A 50 7.92 -12.66 -4.88
C ALA A 50 7.41 -11.30 -5.33
N ALA A 51 8.19 -10.63 -6.18
CA ALA A 51 7.75 -9.47 -6.93
C ALA A 51 7.19 -9.92 -8.28
N ALA A 52 6.12 -9.26 -8.73
CA ALA A 52 5.55 -9.49 -10.05
C ALA A 52 6.48 -8.97 -11.16
N ASP A 53 6.55 -9.67 -12.26
CA ASP A 53 7.33 -9.29 -13.43
C ASP A 53 6.66 -8.16 -14.25
N ASN A 54 7.21 -7.85 -15.44
CA ASN A 54 6.69 -6.80 -16.32
C ASN A 54 5.27 -7.09 -16.86
N ASN A 55 4.82 -8.34 -16.81
CA ASN A 55 3.47 -8.77 -17.22
C ASN A 55 2.52 -8.88 -16.01
N GLY A 56 3.03 -8.61 -14.79
CA GLY A 56 2.30 -8.81 -13.56
C GLY A 56 2.34 -10.24 -13.03
N ASP A 57 3.06 -11.17 -13.71
CA ASP A 57 3.16 -12.56 -13.28
C ASP A 57 4.06 -12.68 -12.06
N TYR A 58 3.62 -13.47 -11.09
CA TYR A 58 4.42 -13.79 -9.90
C TYR A 58 4.49 -15.29 -9.65
N ARG A 59 5.56 -15.73 -9.01
CA ARG A 59 5.77 -17.12 -8.61
C ARG A 59 6.49 -17.19 -7.27
N ILE A 60 5.90 -17.92 -6.33
CA ILE A 60 6.47 -18.20 -5.01
C ILE A 60 6.70 -19.69 -4.92
N ASP A 61 7.96 -20.13 -4.82
CA ASP A 61 8.30 -21.53 -4.62
C ASP A 61 8.22 -21.85 -3.13
N VAL A 62 7.44 -22.88 -2.80
CA VAL A 62 7.18 -23.35 -1.44
C VAL A 62 7.99 -24.62 -1.22
N PRO A 63 9.02 -24.59 -0.37
CA PRO A 63 9.80 -25.79 -0.03
C PRO A 63 8.92 -26.85 0.61
N GLY A 64 9.14 -28.10 0.24
CA GLY A 64 8.39 -29.23 0.78
C GLY A 64 8.44 -29.31 2.31
N GLY A 65 7.30 -29.54 2.93
CA GLY A 65 7.18 -29.68 4.38
C GLY A 65 7.00 -28.37 5.16
N THR A 66 6.98 -27.21 4.49
CA THR A 66 6.77 -25.90 5.17
C THR A 66 5.27 -25.60 5.34
N ILE A 67 4.58 -25.34 4.24
CA ILE A 67 3.15 -24.96 4.23
C ILE A 67 2.34 -25.73 3.18
N GLY A 68 2.96 -26.71 2.49
CA GLY A 68 2.25 -27.59 1.57
C GLY A 68 1.16 -28.38 2.28
N GLY A 69 -0.03 -28.43 1.72
CA GLY A 69 -1.22 -29.04 2.34
C GLY A 69 -1.90 -28.17 3.39
N SER A 70 -1.56 -26.88 3.46
CA SER A 70 -2.14 -25.92 4.41
C SER A 70 -2.84 -24.78 3.69
N ASN A 71 -3.81 -24.17 4.37
CA ASN A 71 -4.45 -22.94 3.95
C ASN A 71 -3.64 -21.76 4.52
N VAL A 72 -3.16 -20.88 3.66
CA VAL A 72 -2.32 -19.73 4.02
C VAL A 72 -2.93 -18.44 3.49
N THR A 73 -2.67 -17.35 4.18
CA THR A 73 -3.03 -16.01 3.70
C THR A 73 -1.90 -15.48 2.82
N VAL A 74 -2.25 -15.09 1.60
CA VAL A 74 -1.33 -14.45 0.65
C VAL A 74 -1.78 -13.01 0.46
N THR A 75 -0.87 -12.07 0.66
CA THR A 75 -1.13 -10.64 0.56
C THR A 75 -0.36 -10.05 -0.61
N ALA A 76 -1.10 -9.40 -1.53
CA ALA A 76 -0.53 -8.62 -2.61
C ALA A 76 -0.59 -7.13 -2.28
N SER A 77 0.48 -6.39 -2.56
CA SER A 77 0.60 -4.96 -2.32
C SER A 77 1.35 -4.25 -3.45
N TYR A 78 0.93 -3.02 -3.76
CA TYR A 78 1.59 -2.18 -4.74
C TYR A 78 1.47 -0.70 -4.34
N ILE A 79 2.48 0.11 -4.67
CA ILE A 79 2.50 1.54 -4.31
C ILE A 79 1.28 2.25 -4.93
N GLY A 80 0.54 3.00 -4.12
CA GLY A 80 -0.67 3.72 -4.56
C GLY A 80 -1.90 2.85 -4.77
N HIS A 81 -1.89 1.60 -4.29
CA HIS A 81 -3.01 0.68 -4.34
C HIS A 81 -3.33 0.11 -2.95
N THR A 82 -4.59 -0.20 -2.73
CA THR A 82 -5.03 -0.92 -1.53
C THR A 82 -4.56 -2.37 -1.60
N SER A 83 -3.87 -2.84 -0.55
CA SER A 83 -3.42 -4.23 -0.45
C SER A 83 -4.59 -5.19 -0.37
N GLN A 84 -4.47 -6.36 -1.00
CA GLN A 84 -5.46 -7.42 -0.99
C GLN A 84 -4.88 -8.69 -0.38
N SER A 85 -5.59 -9.28 0.59
CA SER A 85 -5.24 -10.55 1.23
C SER A 85 -6.28 -11.60 0.89
N VAL A 86 -5.85 -12.78 0.48
CA VAL A 86 -6.69 -13.91 0.11
C VAL A 86 -6.16 -15.18 0.74
N GLN A 87 -7.05 -16.05 1.21
CA GLN A 87 -6.67 -17.38 1.67
C GLN A 87 -6.50 -18.31 0.46
N VAL A 88 -5.37 -18.98 0.41
CA VAL A 88 -4.97 -19.89 -0.66
C VAL A 88 -4.70 -21.26 -0.07
N ASP A 89 -5.33 -22.28 -0.65
CA ASP A 89 -5.04 -23.68 -0.30
C ASP A 89 -3.83 -24.15 -1.10
N VAL A 90 -2.72 -24.37 -0.41
CA VAL A 90 -1.45 -24.78 -1.03
C VAL A 90 -1.40 -26.30 -1.08
N PRO A 91 -1.40 -26.92 -2.27
CA PRO A 91 -1.32 -28.37 -2.36
C PRO A 91 0.02 -28.89 -1.81
N MET A 92 0.06 -30.14 -1.38
CA MET A 92 1.33 -30.78 -0.93
C MET A 92 2.37 -30.88 -2.05
N SER A 93 1.92 -30.93 -3.31
CA SER A 93 2.76 -30.94 -4.50
C SER A 93 2.00 -30.32 -5.67
N GLY A 94 2.71 -29.65 -6.57
CA GLY A 94 2.11 -28.96 -7.73
C GLY A 94 1.97 -27.45 -7.54
N SER A 95 0.95 -26.84 -8.16
CA SER A 95 0.79 -25.38 -8.13
C SER A 95 -0.61 -24.96 -7.68
N ALA A 96 -0.66 -23.93 -6.84
CA ALA A 96 -1.87 -23.15 -6.58
C ALA A 96 -1.83 -21.88 -7.46
N THR A 97 -2.95 -21.50 -8.07
CA THR A 97 -3.05 -20.28 -8.86
C THR A 97 -3.95 -19.28 -8.14
N GLN A 98 -3.44 -18.09 -7.86
CA GLN A 98 -4.18 -17.00 -7.25
C GLN A 98 -3.88 -15.69 -7.98
N ASN A 99 -4.90 -15.07 -8.54
CA ASN A 99 -4.79 -13.76 -9.17
C ASN A 99 -5.25 -12.67 -8.21
N PHE A 100 -4.62 -11.48 -8.30
CA PHE A 100 -4.96 -10.31 -7.51
C PHE A 100 -5.36 -9.16 -8.43
N SER A 101 -6.42 -8.42 -8.02
CA SER A 101 -6.84 -7.19 -8.68
C SER A 101 -6.85 -6.08 -7.64
N LEU A 102 -5.83 -5.23 -7.67
CA LEU A 102 -5.63 -4.18 -6.67
C LEU A 102 -6.35 -2.90 -7.10
N VAL A 103 -7.04 -2.27 -6.15
CA VAL A 103 -7.75 -1.01 -6.38
C VAL A 103 -6.83 0.16 -6.07
N ILE A 104 -6.84 1.20 -6.92
CA ILE A 104 -6.07 2.43 -6.69
C ILE A 104 -6.54 3.06 -5.37
N ASP A 105 -5.61 3.28 -4.46
CA ASP A 105 -5.85 4.00 -3.22
C ASP A 105 -5.67 5.51 -3.44
N ALA A 106 -6.74 6.18 -3.87
CA ALA A 106 -6.75 7.63 -4.05
C ALA A 106 -6.60 8.41 -2.71
N ILE A 107 -6.74 7.73 -1.57
CA ILE A 107 -6.71 8.34 -0.22
C ILE A 107 -5.32 8.19 0.42
N GLY A 108 -4.47 7.30 -0.08
CA GLY A 108 -3.13 7.00 0.48
C GLY A 108 -2.12 8.14 0.38
N LEU A 109 -2.40 9.18 -0.39
CA LEU A 109 -1.64 10.43 -0.40
C LEU A 109 -2.15 11.37 0.71
N LYS A 110 -2.08 10.96 1.98
CA LYS A 110 -2.16 11.92 3.08
C LYS A 110 -1.04 12.93 2.85
N ALA A 111 -1.44 14.17 2.56
CA ALA A 111 -0.50 15.26 2.34
C ALA A 111 0.43 15.37 3.54
N VAL A 112 1.67 14.95 3.38
CA VAL A 112 2.72 15.13 4.38
C VAL A 112 3.08 16.62 4.33
N SER A 113 2.70 17.35 5.37
CA SER A 113 3.14 18.72 5.55
C SER A 113 4.58 18.69 6.06
N VAL A 114 5.53 18.96 5.18
CA VAL A 114 6.93 19.11 5.56
C VAL A 114 7.10 20.49 6.21
N THR A 115 7.33 20.52 7.51
CA THR A 115 7.70 21.77 8.19
C THR A 115 9.15 22.12 7.90
N ALA A 116 9.50 23.38 7.90
CA ALA A 116 10.83 23.91 7.57
C ALA A 116 12.01 23.33 8.43
N LEU A 117 11.71 22.54 9.45
CA LEU A 117 12.66 21.86 10.31
C LEU A 117 12.81 20.36 10.00
N GLY A 118 12.24 19.86 8.90
CA GLY A 118 12.41 18.46 8.47
C GLY A 118 11.66 17.41 9.31
N PHE A 119 10.77 17.82 10.21
CA PHE A 119 9.91 16.87 10.94
C PHE A 119 8.62 16.61 10.17
N GLU A 120 8.34 15.35 9.86
CA GLU A 120 7.07 14.91 9.33
C GLU A 120 6.01 14.97 10.43
N ALA A 121 5.07 15.90 10.34
CA ALA A 121 3.94 15.98 11.26
C ALA A 121 2.65 15.54 10.56
N ASN A 122 2.02 14.51 11.09
CA ASN A 122 0.70 14.10 10.65
C ASN A 122 -0.32 15.17 11.12
N ARG A 123 -1.12 15.73 10.20
CA ARG A 123 -2.11 16.78 10.49
C ARG A 123 -3.07 16.43 11.62
N ASP A 124 -3.38 15.16 11.77
CA ASP A 124 -4.30 14.67 12.82
C ASP A 124 -3.72 14.74 14.24
N LYS A 125 -2.41 15.02 14.38
CA LYS A 125 -1.71 15.11 15.67
C LYS A 125 -1.19 16.51 15.99
N GLN A 126 -1.43 17.50 15.14
CA GLN A 126 -1.05 18.87 15.43
C GLN A 126 -2.14 19.50 16.31
N GLY A 127 -1.77 19.91 17.52
CA GLY A 127 -2.63 20.66 18.44
C GLY A 127 -2.90 22.11 18.00
N SER A 128 -2.50 22.51 16.77
CA SER A 128 -2.76 23.82 16.15
C SER A 128 -3.69 23.66 14.96
N THR A 129 -4.76 24.41 14.94
CA THR A 129 -5.70 24.46 13.80
C THR A 129 -5.09 25.28 12.68
N SER A 130 -4.79 24.66 11.53
CA SER A 130 -4.39 25.36 10.33
C SER A 130 -5.60 25.57 9.42
N VAL A 131 -5.90 26.80 9.06
CA VAL A 131 -6.96 27.16 8.09
C VAL A 131 -6.31 27.50 6.76
N SER A 132 -6.70 26.83 5.70
CA SER A 132 -6.25 27.12 4.33
C SER A 132 -7.32 27.98 3.66
N VAL A 133 -6.95 29.17 3.21
CA VAL A 133 -7.84 30.09 2.49
C VAL A 133 -7.43 30.14 1.03
N THR A 134 -8.36 29.83 0.12
CA THR A 134 -8.09 29.88 -1.34
C THR A 134 -8.38 31.27 -1.92
N PRO A 135 -7.75 31.65 -3.05
CA PRO A 135 -8.05 32.92 -3.70
C PRO A 135 -9.54 33.10 -4.07
N SER A 136 -10.23 32.02 -4.39
CA SER A 136 -11.67 32.03 -4.68
C SER A 136 -12.52 32.29 -3.43
N ASP A 137 -12.05 31.97 -2.26
CA ASP A 137 -12.74 32.27 -1.00
C ASP A 137 -12.62 33.73 -0.64
N MET A 138 -11.53 34.38 -1.02
CA MET A 138 -11.32 35.82 -0.81
C MET A 138 -12.20 36.68 -1.73
N THR A 139 -12.35 36.26 -3.00
CA THR A 139 -13.17 37.01 -3.97
C THR A 139 -14.68 36.86 -3.73
N ARG A 140 -15.13 35.80 -3.10
CA ARG A 140 -16.54 35.52 -2.78
C ARG A 140 -17.09 36.40 -1.66
N SER A 141 -16.26 36.99 -0.82
CA SER A 141 -16.71 37.84 0.29
C SER A 141 -17.14 39.25 -0.12
N GLY A 142 -16.87 39.67 -1.35
CA GLY A 142 -17.26 41.00 -1.85
C GLY A 142 -16.59 42.16 -1.10
N GLU A 143 -15.62 41.88 -0.26
CA GLU A 143 -14.89 42.84 0.55
C GLU A 143 -13.81 43.54 -0.28
N ALA A 144 -13.78 44.85 -0.22
CA ALA A 144 -12.80 45.70 -0.96
C ALA A 144 -11.37 45.56 -0.40
N MET A 145 -11.22 45.02 0.81
CA MET A 145 -9.93 44.81 1.48
C MET A 145 -9.69 43.34 1.76
N VAL A 146 -8.57 42.80 1.25
CA VAL A 146 -8.10 41.41 1.47
C VAL A 146 -7.98 41.07 2.94
N MET A 147 -7.62 42.04 3.79
CA MET A 147 -7.47 41.84 5.25
C MET A 147 -8.81 41.56 5.93
N ASN A 148 -9.87 42.17 5.55
CA ASN A 148 -11.21 41.96 6.12
C ASN A 148 -11.77 40.59 5.69
N SER A 149 -11.52 40.19 4.45
CA SER A 149 -11.92 38.86 3.98
C SER A 149 -11.17 37.72 4.69
N LEU A 150 -9.93 37.97 5.09
CA LEU A 150 -9.14 37.01 5.88
C LEU A 150 -9.69 36.87 7.32
N ALA A 151 -10.07 37.97 7.98
CA ALA A 151 -10.68 37.96 9.32
C ALA A 151 -12.03 37.23 9.34
N ALA A 152 -12.81 37.34 8.26
CA ALA A 152 -14.09 36.63 8.15
C ALA A 152 -13.96 35.11 7.94
N LYS A 153 -12.82 34.63 7.46
CA LYS A 153 -12.60 33.23 7.09
C LYS A 153 -11.71 32.46 8.08
N ALA A 154 -10.81 33.13 8.80
CA ALA A 154 -9.90 32.53 9.75
C ALA A 154 -10.34 32.83 11.19
N SER A 155 -10.80 31.81 11.91
CA SER A 155 -11.12 31.92 13.33
C SER A 155 -9.86 32.15 14.14
N ASN A 156 -9.47 33.15 14.68
CA ASN A 156 -8.29 33.56 15.45
C ASN A 156 -7.44 34.65 14.81
N VAL A 157 -7.93 35.28 13.76
CA VAL A 157 -7.29 36.46 13.17
C VAL A 157 -8.10 37.69 13.56
N ILE A 158 -7.48 38.60 14.31
CA ILE A 158 -8.06 39.90 14.67
C ILE A 158 -7.43 40.95 13.76
N VAL A 159 -8.25 41.59 12.93
CA VAL A 159 -7.83 42.71 12.08
C VAL A 159 -8.30 43.99 12.71
N ASN A 160 -7.36 44.84 13.12
CA ASN A 160 -7.63 46.17 13.61
C ASN A 160 -7.40 47.18 12.45
N ALA A 161 -8.48 47.76 11.93
CA ALA A 161 -8.39 48.86 10.99
C ALA A 161 -8.18 50.19 11.72
N VAL A 162 -7.22 51.00 11.27
CA VAL A 162 -6.93 52.31 11.87
C VAL A 162 -7.98 53.36 11.53
N SER A 163 -8.68 53.20 10.42
CA SER A 163 -9.79 54.04 10.00
C SER A 163 -10.73 53.29 9.03
N GLY A 164 -11.96 53.73 8.87
CA GLY A 164 -12.95 53.13 7.95
C GLY A 164 -12.73 53.47 6.48
N ASP A 165 -11.73 54.25 6.12
CA ASP A 165 -11.49 54.66 4.75
C ASP A 165 -10.77 53.58 3.93
N PRO A 166 -11.16 53.39 2.65
CA PRO A 166 -10.47 52.47 1.74
C PRO A 166 -9.00 52.89 1.58
N GLY A 167 -8.06 51.98 1.92
CA GLY A 167 -6.62 52.22 1.83
C GLY A 167 -5.93 52.65 3.13
N SER A 168 -6.66 52.77 4.25
CA SER A 168 -6.06 52.98 5.56
C SER A 168 -5.31 51.72 6.06
N GLY A 169 -4.25 51.96 6.83
CA GLY A 169 -3.43 50.87 7.36
C GLY A 169 -4.22 49.93 8.27
N SER A 170 -3.97 48.62 8.20
CA SER A 170 -4.52 47.61 9.09
C SER A 170 -3.40 46.77 9.72
N SER A 171 -3.60 46.30 10.95
CA SER A 171 -2.67 45.39 11.63
C SER A 171 -3.36 44.07 11.97
N ILE A 172 -2.62 42.99 11.83
CA ILE A 172 -3.07 41.64 12.15
C ILE A 172 -2.41 41.20 13.46
N ARG A 173 -3.18 40.60 14.33
CA ARG A 173 -2.70 39.91 15.53
C ARG A 173 -3.32 38.51 15.65
#